data_c1075dead2fb6a3978fe352fc2129ad5
#
_entry.id   c1075dead2fb6a3978fe352fc2129ad5
#
_cell.length_a   1.000
_cell.length_b   1.000
_cell.length_c   1.000
_cell.angle_alpha   90.00
_cell.angle_beta   90.00
_cell.angle_gamma   90.00
#
_symmetry.space_group_name_H-M   'P 1'
#
loop_
_entity.id
_entity.type
_entity.pdbx_description
1 polymer ?
#
loop_
_entity_poly.entity_id
_entity_poly.type
_entity_poly.pdbx_seq_one_letter_code
_entity_poly.pdbx_strand_id
1 'polypeptide(L)'
;MWRNYIDAIDTSSDTSHFWVNGSKDMHISLHKDGLLNTYNIRKLSDDIYEINTIAYYPESAIPGCLVNAIYKVCAMHTAQGWQLMNYFDAIKGLYKQHTLGRIDFYFGNGVVVDKKRMKESANFVELFLDKYNLDYNNRITYLTAGSIDECSAMVGLSYTPMRTHKKYAGRAMGNIILSTRLNHIHEVVHAIMLPLFPSAPLFLHEGIASYYGGMAEQPYKSVKSIARAYVEKEKVDFSNKESLAVSLGNDIQLFNVVGAAIIEYALQQGGESEVIRLFSAANYDQVFELLGVDNSQRANFIRGLFN
;
A
#
# COMPACT_ATOMS: atom_id res chain seq x y z
N MET A 1 3.37 -3.48 -28.54
CA MET A 1 2.35 -3.01 -27.57
C MET A 1 2.80 -3.25 -26.13
N TRP A 2 2.95 -4.50 -25.68
CA TRP A 2 3.39 -4.82 -24.29
C TRP A 2 4.73 -4.17 -23.92
N ARG A 3 5.75 -4.23 -24.78
CA ARG A 3 7.06 -3.61 -24.52
C ARG A 3 6.92 -2.12 -24.23
N ASN A 4 6.24 -1.38 -25.10
CA ASN A 4 6.07 0.07 -24.91
C ASN A 4 5.29 0.40 -23.63
N TYR A 5 4.31 -0.44 -23.26
CA TYR A 5 3.57 -0.29 -22.02
C TYR A 5 4.49 -0.48 -20.79
N ILE A 6 5.31 -1.54 -20.80
CA ILE A 6 6.26 -1.83 -19.72
C ILE A 6 7.34 -0.75 -19.62
N ASP A 7 7.90 -0.31 -20.76
CA ASP A 7 8.92 0.73 -20.78
C ASP A 7 8.37 2.06 -20.25
N ALA A 8 7.12 2.41 -20.58
CA ALA A 8 6.45 3.59 -20.05
C ALA A 8 6.24 3.50 -18.52
N ILE A 9 5.87 2.32 -18.01
CA ILE A 9 5.75 2.06 -16.57
C ILE A 9 7.12 2.14 -15.88
N ASP A 10 8.15 1.51 -16.45
CA ASP A 10 9.49 1.41 -15.86
C ASP A 10 10.15 2.79 -15.70
N THR A 11 9.92 3.67 -16.67
CA THR A 11 10.48 5.04 -16.70
C THR A 11 9.60 6.07 -15.98
N SER A 12 8.34 5.75 -15.71
CA SER A 12 7.39 6.68 -15.08
C SER A 12 7.67 6.86 -13.59
N SER A 13 7.73 8.11 -13.15
CA SER A 13 7.62 8.47 -11.72
C SER A 13 6.16 8.47 -11.24
N ASP A 14 5.19 8.29 -12.13
CA ASP A 14 3.77 8.27 -11.79
C ASP A 14 3.43 6.98 -11.03
N THR A 15 3.04 7.13 -9.78
CA THR A 15 2.61 6.04 -8.90
C THR A 15 1.13 5.70 -9.03
N SER A 16 0.38 6.39 -9.89
CA SER A 16 -1.05 6.15 -10.13
C SER A 16 -1.34 4.87 -10.90
N HIS A 17 -0.31 4.23 -11.50
CA HIS A 17 -0.47 3.00 -12.23
C HIS A 17 -0.77 1.82 -11.29
N PHE A 18 -1.66 0.96 -11.73
CA PHE A 18 -1.94 -0.30 -11.05
C PHE A 18 -0.75 -1.26 -11.16
N TRP A 19 -0.36 -1.85 -10.03
CA TRP A 19 0.71 -2.84 -9.96
C TRP A 19 0.17 -4.19 -9.50
N VAL A 20 0.52 -5.25 -10.20
CA VAL A 20 0.23 -6.62 -9.74
C VAL A 20 0.87 -6.83 -8.36
N ASN A 21 0.10 -7.34 -7.41
CA ASN A 21 0.50 -7.51 -6.00
C ASN A 21 0.99 -6.24 -5.30
N GLY A 22 0.64 -5.04 -5.82
CA GLY A 22 1.03 -3.76 -5.22
C GLY A 22 2.51 -3.43 -5.31
N SER A 23 3.26 -4.10 -6.19
CA SER A 23 4.67 -3.86 -6.43
C SER A 23 4.92 -3.55 -7.90
N LYS A 24 5.54 -2.40 -8.17
CA LYS A 24 5.99 -2.02 -9.51
C LYS A 24 6.97 -3.07 -10.07
N ASP A 25 7.95 -3.46 -9.27
CA ASP A 25 8.99 -4.40 -9.69
C ASP A 25 8.39 -5.77 -10.03
N MET A 26 7.42 -6.24 -9.24
CA MET A 26 6.73 -7.50 -9.53
C MET A 26 5.88 -7.41 -10.80
N HIS A 27 5.21 -6.29 -11.03
CA HIS A 27 4.45 -6.06 -12.26
C HIS A 27 5.37 -6.10 -13.48
N ILE A 28 6.49 -5.37 -13.44
CA ILE A 28 7.50 -5.35 -14.49
C ILE A 28 8.09 -6.76 -14.71
N SER A 29 8.44 -7.47 -13.64
CA SER A 29 8.96 -8.83 -13.70
C SER A 29 7.97 -9.79 -14.37
N LEU A 30 6.69 -9.72 -14.03
CA LEU A 30 5.66 -10.53 -14.68
C LEU A 30 5.62 -10.31 -16.20
N HIS A 31 5.84 -9.09 -16.67
CA HIS A 31 5.83 -8.78 -18.09
C HIS A 31 7.15 -9.04 -18.80
N LYS A 32 8.29 -8.92 -18.11
CA LYS A 32 9.63 -9.15 -18.68
C LYS A 32 10.05 -10.62 -18.61
N ASP A 33 9.82 -11.26 -17.47
CA ASP A 33 10.38 -12.56 -17.12
C ASP A 33 9.31 -13.65 -16.99
N GLY A 34 8.05 -13.28 -16.80
CA GLY A 34 6.94 -14.18 -16.68
C GLY A 34 6.40 -14.66 -18.04
N LEU A 35 5.68 -15.76 -18.02
CA LEU A 35 4.90 -16.22 -19.16
C LEU A 35 3.51 -15.59 -19.07
N LEU A 36 3.13 -14.85 -20.12
CA LEU A 36 1.83 -14.21 -20.24
C LEU A 36 0.97 -14.93 -21.26
N ASN A 37 -0.23 -15.30 -20.89
CA ASN A 37 -1.21 -15.87 -21.78
C ASN A 37 -2.48 -15.03 -21.79
N THR A 38 -2.77 -14.42 -22.94
CA THR A 38 -4.06 -13.76 -23.18
C THR A 38 -5.08 -14.82 -23.52
N TYR A 39 -6.08 -15.00 -22.67
CA TYR A 39 -7.10 -16.03 -22.87
C TYR A 39 -8.45 -15.47 -23.32
N ASN A 40 -8.66 -14.17 -23.20
CA ASN A 40 -9.89 -13.54 -23.67
C ASN A 40 -9.65 -12.06 -24.02
N ILE A 41 -10.29 -11.61 -25.09
CA ILE A 41 -10.34 -10.20 -25.51
C ILE A 41 -11.81 -9.84 -25.70
N ARG A 42 -12.26 -8.81 -25.00
CA ARG A 42 -13.64 -8.33 -25.03
C ARG A 42 -13.71 -6.87 -25.44
N LYS A 43 -14.54 -6.53 -26.40
CA LYS A 43 -14.82 -5.13 -26.77
C LYS A 43 -15.62 -4.46 -25.66
N LEU A 44 -15.15 -3.31 -25.17
CA LEU A 44 -15.85 -2.47 -24.21
C LEU A 44 -16.53 -1.27 -24.90
N SER A 45 -15.88 -0.70 -25.91
CA SER A 45 -16.40 0.36 -26.79
C SER A 45 -15.74 0.25 -28.16
N ASP A 46 -16.03 1.17 -29.08
CA ASP A 46 -15.43 1.13 -30.41
C ASP A 46 -13.90 1.22 -30.39
N ASP A 47 -13.36 1.98 -29.43
CA ASP A 47 -11.92 2.23 -29.32
C ASP A 47 -11.26 1.51 -28.15
N ILE A 48 -12.00 0.73 -27.33
CA ILE A 48 -11.44 0.12 -26.11
C ILE A 48 -11.76 -1.37 -26.07
N TYR A 49 -10.71 -2.19 -25.89
CA TYR A 49 -10.80 -3.62 -25.67
C TYR A 49 -10.21 -4.00 -24.32
N GLU A 50 -10.92 -4.81 -23.54
CA GLU A 50 -10.43 -5.47 -22.33
C GLU A 50 -9.63 -6.71 -22.75
N ILE A 51 -8.42 -6.84 -22.22
CA ILE A 51 -7.52 -7.98 -22.43
C ILE A 51 -7.36 -8.70 -21.10
N ASN A 52 -7.83 -9.95 -21.04
CA ASN A 52 -7.71 -10.80 -19.86
C ASN A 52 -6.47 -11.67 -19.99
N THR A 53 -5.58 -11.57 -19.01
CA THR A 53 -4.26 -12.20 -19.06
C THR A 53 -4.01 -13.03 -17.80
N ILE A 54 -3.46 -14.23 -18.02
CA ILE A 54 -2.90 -15.08 -16.96
C ILE A 54 -1.39 -14.89 -16.99
N ALA A 55 -0.82 -14.58 -15.82
CA ALA A 55 0.61 -14.53 -15.63
C ALA A 55 1.06 -15.71 -14.75
N TYR A 56 2.12 -16.39 -15.14
CA TYR A 56 2.74 -17.46 -14.36
C TYR A 56 4.25 -17.38 -14.46
N TYR A 57 4.93 -17.74 -13.38
CA TYR A 57 6.37 -17.93 -13.36
C TYR A 57 6.70 -19.38 -13.70
N PRO A 58 7.89 -19.62 -14.30
CA PRO A 58 8.41 -20.97 -14.40
C PRO A 58 8.46 -21.65 -13.00
N GLU A 59 8.26 -22.95 -12.96
CA GLU A 59 8.21 -23.75 -11.71
C GLU A 59 9.37 -23.53 -10.72
N SER A 60 10.49 -22.99 -11.20
CA SER A 60 11.69 -22.72 -10.36
C SER A 60 11.50 -21.60 -9.34
N ALA A 61 10.50 -20.73 -9.47
CA ALA A 61 10.34 -19.56 -8.60
C ALA A 61 9.48 -19.83 -7.36
N ILE A 62 8.37 -20.59 -7.50
CA ILE A 62 7.49 -20.96 -6.37
C ILE A 62 6.99 -22.39 -6.60
N PRO A 63 7.47 -23.37 -5.84
CA PRO A 63 7.02 -24.75 -5.98
C PRO A 63 5.49 -24.88 -5.81
N GLY A 64 4.83 -25.44 -6.80
CA GLY A 64 3.40 -25.72 -6.77
C GLY A 64 2.47 -24.55 -7.12
N CYS A 65 2.96 -23.36 -7.42
CA CYS A 65 2.15 -22.21 -7.84
C CYS A 65 2.43 -21.89 -9.31
N LEU A 66 1.60 -22.39 -10.21
CA LEU A 66 1.72 -22.14 -11.65
C LEU A 66 1.15 -20.78 -12.05
N VAL A 67 0.11 -20.28 -11.36
CA VAL A 67 -0.56 -19.01 -11.68
C VAL A 67 -0.24 -17.96 -10.62
N ASN A 68 0.47 -16.91 -11.02
CA ASN A 68 0.82 -15.79 -10.12
C ASN A 68 -0.19 -14.65 -10.13
N ALA A 69 -0.86 -14.45 -11.25
CA ALA A 69 -1.92 -13.47 -11.32
C ALA A 69 -2.85 -13.75 -12.49
N ILE A 70 -4.12 -13.39 -12.32
CA ILE A 70 -5.07 -13.21 -13.41
C ILE A 70 -5.48 -11.76 -13.35
N TYR A 71 -5.21 -11.01 -14.41
CA TYR A 71 -5.46 -9.59 -14.43
C TYR A 71 -5.90 -9.09 -15.80
N LYS A 72 -6.41 -7.88 -15.82
CA LYS A 72 -6.91 -7.19 -16.98
C LYS A 72 -6.10 -5.94 -17.25
N VAL A 73 -5.86 -5.69 -18.51
CA VAL A 73 -5.45 -4.40 -19.06
C VAL A 73 -6.41 -4.01 -20.17
N CYS A 74 -6.39 -2.75 -20.59
CA CYS A 74 -7.15 -2.34 -21.75
C CYS A 74 -6.22 -1.98 -22.91
N ALA A 75 -6.64 -2.27 -24.13
CA ALA A 75 -6.08 -1.70 -25.35
C ALA A 75 -7.01 -0.59 -25.85
N MET A 76 -6.46 0.60 -26.03
CA MET A 76 -7.20 1.76 -26.55
C MET A 76 -6.64 2.13 -27.93
N HIS A 77 -7.52 2.38 -28.89
CA HIS A 77 -7.16 2.94 -30.19
C HIS A 77 -6.98 4.45 -30.06
N THR A 78 -5.81 4.93 -30.44
CA THR A 78 -5.45 6.36 -30.41
C THR A 78 -5.00 6.81 -31.81
N ALA A 79 -4.73 8.08 -31.99
CA ALA A 79 -4.15 8.59 -33.25
C ALA A 79 -2.78 7.95 -33.59
N GLN A 80 -2.07 7.43 -32.56
CA GLN A 80 -0.78 6.74 -32.68
C GLN A 80 -0.93 5.21 -32.81
N GLY A 81 -2.17 4.71 -32.94
CA GLY A 81 -2.48 3.28 -33.00
C GLY A 81 -2.91 2.71 -31.63
N TRP A 82 -2.85 1.38 -31.52
CA TRP A 82 -3.25 0.69 -30.31
C TRP A 82 -2.22 0.84 -29.19
N GLN A 83 -2.69 1.30 -28.02
CA GLN A 83 -1.89 1.46 -26.80
C GLN A 83 -2.50 0.68 -25.64
N LEU A 84 -1.67 0.07 -24.79
CA LEU A 84 -2.13 -0.52 -23.54
C LEU A 84 -2.27 0.57 -22.48
N MET A 85 -3.30 0.44 -21.65
CA MET A 85 -3.58 1.30 -20.52
C MET A 85 -4.07 0.49 -19.33
N ASN A 86 -3.98 1.07 -18.15
CA ASN A 86 -4.52 0.45 -16.93
C ASN A 86 -6.01 0.20 -17.09
N TYR A 87 -6.46 -0.94 -16.59
CA TYR A 87 -7.86 -1.32 -16.62
C TYR A 87 -8.76 -0.28 -15.96
N PHE A 88 -8.40 0.16 -14.75
CA PHE A 88 -9.18 1.16 -14.02
C PHE A 88 -9.33 2.47 -14.81
N ASP A 89 -8.27 2.96 -15.40
CA ASP A 89 -8.31 4.22 -16.16
C ASP A 89 -9.26 4.16 -17.35
N ALA A 90 -9.35 2.98 -17.98
CA ALA A 90 -10.26 2.75 -19.09
C ALA A 90 -11.74 2.73 -18.67
N ILE A 91 -12.04 2.27 -17.45
CA ILE A 91 -13.42 2.01 -17.01
C ILE A 91 -13.89 2.88 -15.85
N LYS A 92 -13.03 3.74 -15.29
CA LYS A 92 -13.39 4.56 -14.10
C LYS A 92 -14.66 5.39 -14.28
N GLY A 93 -14.98 5.79 -15.50
CA GLY A 93 -16.24 6.49 -15.82
C GLY A 93 -17.51 5.65 -15.60
N LEU A 94 -17.40 4.34 -15.44
CA LEU A 94 -18.53 3.44 -15.15
C LEU A 94 -18.85 3.37 -13.65
N TYR A 95 -17.94 3.84 -12.79
CA TYR A 95 -18.14 3.83 -11.35
C TYR A 95 -18.78 5.13 -10.88
N LYS A 96 -19.61 5.04 -9.86
CA LYS A 96 -20.07 6.21 -9.14
C LYS A 96 -18.88 6.87 -8.48
N GLN A 97 -18.69 8.17 -8.71
CA GLN A 97 -17.58 8.96 -8.19
C GLN A 97 -18.07 10.07 -7.28
N HIS A 98 -17.30 10.36 -6.23
CA HIS A 98 -17.39 11.56 -5.43
C HIS A 98 -16.00 12.11 -5.14
N THR A 99 -15.80 13.40 -5.38
CA THR A 99 -14.57 14.09 -5.03
C THR A 99 -14.77 14.86 -3.73
N LEU A 100 -13.84 14.71 -2.79
CA LEU A 100 -13.82 15.47 -1.54
C LEU A 100 -12.37 15.83 -1.18
N GLY A 101 -12.05 17.12 -1.10
CA GLY A 101 -10.67 17.57 -0.92
C GLY A 101 -9.73 16.95 -1.96
N ARG A 102 -8.66 16.33 -1.51
CA ARG A 102 -7.68 15.67 -2.38
C ARG A 102 -8.02 14.22 -2.72
N ILE A 103 -9.19 13.72 -2.35
CA ILE A 103 -9.58 12.32 -2.57
C ILE A 103 -10.68 12.21 -3.62
N ASP A 104 -10.47 11.34 -4.61
CA ASP A 104 -11.48 10.89 -5.56
C ASP A 104 -11.94 9.48 -5.14
N PHE A 105 -13.16 9.40 -4.59
CA PHE A 105 -13.78 8.15 -4.18
C PHE A 105 -14.52 7.52 -5.34
N TYR A 106 -14.27 6.24 -5.60
CA TYR A 106 -14.97 5.41 -6.58
C TYR A 106 -15.63 4.23 -5.88
N PHE A 107 -16.87 3.97 -6.22
CA PHE A 107 -17.71 3.00 -5.53
C PHE A 107 -18.01 1.81 -6.42
N GLY A 108 -17.69 0.62 -5.91
CA GLY A 108 -18.17 -0.64 -6.47
C GLY A 108 -19.68 -0.80 -6.31
N ASN A 109 -20.24 -1.80 -6.95
CA ASN A 109 -21.69 -2.06 -6.93
C ASN A 109 -22.19 -2.32 -5.51
N GLY A 110 -23.35 -1.74 -5.19
CA GLY A 110 -24.01 -1.96 -3.89
C GLY A 110 -23.40 -1.25 -2.68
N VAL A 111 -22.30 -0.51 -2.87
CA VAL A 111 -21.68 0.25 -1.77
C VAL A 111 -22.52 1.49 -1.42
N VAL A 112 -22.84 1.61 -0.14
CA VAL A 112 -23.54 2.79 0.39
C VAL A 112 -22.56 3.92 0.60
N VAL A 113 -22.87 5.10 0.06
CA VAL A 113 -22.04 6.29 0.20
C VAL A 113 -22.22 6.88 1.60
N ASP A 114 -21.21 6.76 2.44
CA ASP A 114 -21.17 7.39 3.75
C ASP A 114 -20.35 8.70 3.69
N LYS A 115 -21.05 9.81 3.49
CA LYS A 115 -20.45 11.14 3.37
C LYS A 115 -19.69 11.56 4.64
N LYS A 116 -20.09 11.08 5.82
CA LYS A 116 -19.41 11.39 7.08
C LYS A 116 -18.00 10.77 7.07
N ARG A 117 -17.90 9.46 6.78
CA ARG A 117 -16.62 8.76 6.72
C ARG A 117 -15.71 9.29 5.61
N MET A 118 -16.26 9.63 4.47
CA MET A 118 -15.49 10.29 3.40
C MET A 118 -14.90 11.61 3.87
N LYS A 119 -15.69 12.43 4.59
CA LYS A 119 -15.25 13.70 5.14
C LYS A 119 -14.16 13.51 6.21
N GLU A 120 -14.27 12.48 7.03
CA GLU A 120 -13.23 12.10 8.01
C GLU A 120 -11.88 11.85 7.30
N SER A 121 -11.86 11.05 6.23
CA SER A 121 -10.64 10.81 5.45
C SER A 121 -10.11 12.06 4.77
N ALA A 122 -10.96 12.85 4.13
CA ALA A 122 -10.52 14.07 3.45
C ALA A 122 -9.95 15.09 4.43
N ASN A 123 -10.61 15.31 5.58
CA ASN A 123 -10.11 16.19 6.63
C ASN A 123 -8.78 15.68 7.21
N PHE A 124 -8.65 14.36 7.38
CA PHE A 124 -7.40 13.78 7.87
C PHE A 124 -6.24 14.07 6.91
N VAL A 125 -6.45 13.95 5.59
CA VAL A 125 -5.41 14.26 4.60
C VAL A 125 -4.90 15.68 4.79
N GLU A 126 -5.79 16.68 4.82
CA GLU A 126 -5.37 18.09 4.95
C GLU A 126 -4.63 18.34 6.29
N LEU A 127 -5.19 17.83 7.39
CA LEU A 127 -4.55 17.98 8.71
C LEU A 127 -3.19 17.28 8.79
N PHE A 128 -3.04 16.12 8.14
CA PHE A 128 -1.78 15.38 8.13
C PHE A 128 -0.73 16.10 7.28
N LEU A 129 -1.09 16.62 6.12
CA LEU A 129 -0.21 17.39 5.26
C LEU A 129 0.28 18.66 5.95
N ASP A 130 -0.64 19.42 6.54
CA ASP A 130 -0.32 20.65 7.31
C ASP A 130 0.59 20.32 8.50
N LYS A 131 0.27 19.28 9.25
CA LYS A 131 1.02 18.87 10.44
C LYS A 131 2.48 18.56 10.13
N TYR A 132 2.76 17.88 9.04
CA TYR A 132 4.11 17.49 8.63
C TYR A 132 4.74 18.45 7.61
N ASN A 133 4.05 19.54 7.25
CA ASN A 133 4.46 20.49 6.22
C ASN A 133 4.89 19.80 4.92
N LEU A 134 4.01 18.89 4.42
CA LEU A 134 4.28 18.06 3.24
C LEU A 134 3.73 18.73 1.98
N ASP A 135 4.59 18.85 0.96
CA ASP A 135 4.17 19.26 -0.39
C ASP A 135 3.68 18.03 -1.16
N TYR A 136 2.36 17.77 -1.08
CA TYR A 136 1.71 16.66 -1.75
C TYR A 136 0.75 17.19 -2.82
N ASN A 137 1.18 17.16 -4.07
CA ASN A 137 0.43 17.70 -5.20
C ASN A 137 -0.45 16.66 -5.91
N ASN A 138 -0.36 15.39 -5.54
CA ASN A 138 -1.15 14.31 -6.13
C ASN A 138 -2.58 14.27 -5.55
N ARG A 139 -3.46 13.60 -6.29
CA ARG A 139 -4.77 13.21 -5.79
C ARG A 139 -4.73 11.75 -5.34
N ILE A 140 -5.50 11.43 -4.32
CA ILE A 140 -5.67 10.05 -3.84
C ILE A 140 -6.87 9.45 -4.57
N THR A 141 -6.67 8.32 -5.24
CA THR A 141 -7.74 7.50 -5.82
C THR A 141 -8.19 6.47 -4.79
N TYR A 142 -9.40 6.60 -4.28
CA TYR A 142 -9.94 5.73 -3.24
C TYR A 142 -11.02 4.82 -3.80
N LEU A 143 -10.71 3.54 -3.95
CA LEU A 143 -11.62 2.52 -4.47
C LEU A 143 -12.24 1.74 -3.32
N THR A 144 -13.56 1.71 -3.26
CA THR A 144 -14.29 0.99 -2.20
C THR A 144 -15.35 0.06 -2.78
N ALA A 145 -15.41 -1.15 -2.23
CA ALA A 145 -16.39 -2.17 -2.61
C ALA A 145 -16.77 -3.03 -1.38
N GLY A 146 -17.64 -4.00 -1.56
CA GLY A 146 -18.13 -4.88 -0.48
C GLY A 146 -17.06 -5.83 0.06
N SER A 147 -16.00 -6.09 -0.74
CA SER A 147 -14.85 -6.92 -0.34
C SER A 147 -13.57 -6.38 -0.97
N ILE A 148 -12.42 -6.80 -0.42
CA ILE A 148 -11.11 -6.45 -0.99
C ILE A 148 -10.90 -7.08 -2.37
N ASP A 149 -11.55 -8.21 -2.63
CA ASP A 149 -11.53 -8.86 -3.93
C ASP A 149 -12.28 -8.04 -4.99
N GLU A 150 -13.42 -7.48 -4.63
CA GLU A 150 -14.14 -6.56 -5.51
C GLU A 150 -13.37 -5.26 -5.74
N CYS A 151 -12.72 -4.70 -4.68
CA CYS A 151 -11.82 -3.57 -4.85
C CYS A 151 -10.67 -3.89 -5.82
N SER A 152 -10.07 -5.08 -5.69
CA SER A 152 -9.01 -5.56 -6.59
C SER A 152 -9.51 -5.73 -8.02
N ALA A 153 -10.73 -6.22 -8.19
CA ALA A 153 -11.35 -6.35 -9.51
C ALA A 153 -11.59 -5.00 -10.19
N MET A 154 -11.82 -3.91 -9.42
CA MET A 154 -11.94 -2.55 -9.96
C MET A 154 -10.66 -2.08 -10.66
N VAL A 155 -9.50 -2.52 -10.17
CA VAL A 155 -8.20 -2.25 -10.82
C VAL A 155 -7.77 -3.34 -11.79
N GLY A 156 -8.64 -4.30 -12.10
CA GLY A 156 -8.38 -5.36 -13.07
C GLY A 156 -7.71 -6.59 -12.47
N LEU A 157 -7.39 -6.65 -11.19
CA LEU A 157 -6.78 -7.82 -10.57
C LEU A 157 -7.86 -8.83 -10.17
N SER A 158 -7.97 -9.93 -10.94
CA SER A 158 -8.98 -10.98 -10.70
C SER A 158 -8.49 -12.08 -9.76
N TYR A 159 -7.18 -12.34 -9.73
CA TYR A 159 -6.57 -13.36 -8.87
C TYR A 159 -5.11 -13.05 -8.57
N THR A 160 -4.69 -13.36 -7.35
CA THR A 160 -3.30 -13.48 -6.92
C THR A 160 -3.21 -14.50 -5.77
N PRO A 161 -2.17 -15.36 -5.70
CA PRO A 161 -2.02 -16.34 -4.63
C PRO A 161 -1.85 -15.70 -3.24
N MET A 162 -1.41 -14.44 -3.18
CA MET A 162 -1.25 -13.71 -1.93
C MET A 162 -2.54 -13.01 -1.45
N ARG A 163 -3.70 -13.36 -2.01
CA ARG A 163 -4.98 -12.81 -1.59
C ARG A 163 -5.28 -13.13 -0.14
N THR A 164 -5.47 -12.10 0.66
CA THR A 164 -6.02 -12.25 2.00
C THR A 164 -7.54 -12.25 1.89
N HIS A 165 -8.19 -13.36 2.21
CA HIS A 165 -9.67 -13.47 2.24
C HIS A 165 -10.32 -12.70 3.41
N LYS A 166 -9.70 -11.60 3.86
CA LYS A 166 -10.19 -10.86 5.01
C LYS A 166 -11.31 -9.91 4.61
N LYS A 167 -12.40 -10.00 5.31
CA LYS A 167 -13.60 -9.19 5.07
C LYS A 167 -13.34 -7.68 5.14
N TYR A 168 -12.27 -7.26 5.83
CA TYR A 168 -11.97 -5.86 6.15
C TYR A 168 -10.51 -5.50 5.91
N ALA A 169 -9.95 -5.99 4.83
CA ALA A 169 -8.61 -5.58 4.44
C ALA A 169 -8.64 -4.25 3.66
N GLY A 170 -7.59 -3.47 3.79
CA GLY A 170 -7.25 -2.36 2.93
C GLY A 170 -5.87 -2.55 2.33
N ARG A 171 -5.56 -1.79 1.30
CA ARG A 171 -4.26 -1.77 0.66
C ARG A 171 -4.03 -0.45 -0.04
N ALA A 172 -2.88 0.16 0.19
CA ALA A 172 -2.41 1.27 -0.62
C ALA A 172 -1.39 0.79 -1.68
N MET A 173 -1.46 1.39 -2.86
CA MET A 173 -0.55 1.17 -3.98
C MET A 173 -0.20 2.54 -4.56
N GLY A 174 0.91 3.14 -4.11
CA GLY A 174 1.18 4.53 -4.37
C GLY A 174 0.05 5.41 -3.83
N ASN A 175 -0.55 6.24 -4.68
CA ASN A 175 -1.68 7.10 -4.32
C ASN A 175 -3.07 6.43 -4.54
N ILE A 176 -3.11 5.12 -4.80
CA ILE A 176 -4.36 4.36 -4.95
C ILE A 176 -4.64 3.58 -3.67
N ILE A 177 -5.84 3.71 -3.13
CA ILE A 177 -6.33 2.95 -1.98
C ILE A 177 -7.42 1.98 -2.42
N LEU A 178 -7.26 0.72 -2.08
CA LEU A 178 -8.30 -0.31 -2.15
C LEU A 178 -8.78 -0.58 -0.73
N SER A 179 -10.05 -0.35 -0.42
CA SER A 179 -10.54 -0.61 0.93
C SER A 179 -12.04 -0.84 0.97
N THR A 180 -12.45 -1.73 1.87
CA THR A 180 -13.88 -1.93 2.18
C THR A 180 -14.46 -0.85 3.09
N ARG A 181 -13.63 0.10 3.55
CA ARG A 181 -14.03 1.21 4.43
C ARG A 181 -13.72 2.55 3.79
N LEU A 182 -14.53 3.55 4.06
CA LEU A 182 -14.36 4.91 3.53
C LEU A 182 -13.44 5.80 4.38
N ASN A 183 -13.02 5.34 5.55
CA ASN A 183 -12.14 6.04 6.48
C ASN A 183 -11.00 5.15 6.98
N HIS A 184 -10.34 4.44 6.08
CA HIS A 184 -9.20 3.59 6.40
C HIS A 184 -7.93 4.43 6.51
N ILE A 185 -7.76 5.10 7.64
CA ILE A 185 -6.69 6.09 7.88
C ILE A 185 -5.29 5.47 7.68
N HIS A 186 -5.07 4.22 8.05
CA HIS A 186 -3.82 3.50 7.82
C HIS A 186 -3.41 3.56 6.33
N GLU A 187 -4.34 3.22 5.42
CA GLU A 187 -4.07 3.25 3.99
C GLU A 187 -3.98 4.67 3.43
N VAL A 188 -4.68 5.63 4.04
CA VAL A 188 -4.57 7.04 3.66
C VAL A 188 -3.15 7.56 3.95
N VAL A 189 -2.57 7.20 5.09
CA VAL A 189 -1.18 7.55 5.42
C VAL A 189 -0.22 6.95 4.41
N HIS A 190 -0.38 5.67 4.06
CA HIS A 190 0.43 5.05 3.01
C HIS A 190 0.32 5.77 1.67
N ALA A 191 -0.89 6.14 1.24
CA ALA A 191 -1.11 6.82 -0.02
C ALA A 191 -0.46 8.22 -0.10
N ILE A 192 -0.17 8.82 1.04
CA ILE A 192 0.59 10.08 1.13
C ILE A 192 2.10 9.80 1.20
N MET A 193 2.51 8.93 2.12
CA MET A 193 3.92 8.76 2.47
C MET A 193 4.72 7.95 1.46
N LEU A 194 4.11 6.92 0.84
CA LEU A 194 4.81 6.10 -0.15
C LEU A 194 5.28 6.90 -1.39
N PRO A 195 4.45 7.76 -2.00
CA PRO A 195 4.90 8.58 -3.12
C PRO A 195 5.93 9.65 -2.74
N LEU A 196 5.83 10.21 -1.53
CA LEU A 196 6.74 11.26 -1.08
C LEU A 196 8.11 10.73 -0.64
N PHE A 197 8.13 9.51 -0.10
CA PHE A 197 9.35 8.90 0.45
C PHE A 197 9.57 7.48 -0.07
N PRO A 198 9.66 7.26 -1.39
CA PRO A 198 9.67 5.93 -1.98
C PRO A 198 10.91 5.09 -1.59
N SER A 199 11.98 5.73 -1.15
CA SER A 199 13.21 5.07 -0.72
C SER A 199 13.24 4.75 0.78
N ALA A 200 12.30 5.28 1.56
CA ALA A 200 12.27 5.01 2.99
C ALA A 200 11.90 3.55 3.26
N PRO A 201 12.44 2.94 4.32
CA PRO A 201 12.17 1.53 4.60
C PRO A 201 10.71 1.31 4.96
N LEU A 202 10.14 0.19 4.51
CA LEU A 202 8.76 -0.22 4.79
C LEU A 202 8.44 -0.17 6.30
N PHE A 203 9.41 -0.42 7.13
CA PHE A 203 9.33 -0.31 8.57
C PHE A 203 8.80 1.05 9.08
N LEU A 204 9.25 2.16 8.49
CA LEU A 204 8.76 3.49 8.83
C LEU A 204 7.38 3.77 8.22
N HIS A 205 7.13 3.31 7.00
CA HIS A 205 5.82 3.44 6.37
C HIS A 205 4.74 2.73 7.17
N GLU A 206 4.98 1.47 7.53
CA GLU A 206 4.07 0.72 8.41
C GLU A 206 3.96 1.36 9.79
N GLY A 207 5.08 1.88 10.31
CA GLY A 207 5.13 2.54 11.60
C GLY A 207 4.21 3.77 11.67
N ILE A 208 4.35 4.71 10.74
CA ILE A 208 3.54 5.93 10.74
C ILE A 208 2.06 5.63 10.43
N ALA A 209 1.79 4.70 9.50
CA ALA A 209 0.44 4.27 9.18
C ALA A 209 -0.25 3.63 10.40
N SER A 210 0.47 2.79 11.14
CA SER A 210 0.00 2.15 12.36
C SER A 210 -0.19 3.13 13.52
N TYR A 211 0.67 4.12 13.64
CA TYR A 211 0.57 5.16 14.67
C TYR A 211 -0.74 5.96 14.52
N TYR A 212 -1.10 6.36 13.30
CA TYR A 212 -2.30 7.14 13.02
C TYR A 212 -3.56 6.31 12.80
N GLY A 213 -3.46 5.23 12.05
CA GLY A 213 -4.59 4.41 11.63
C GLY A 213 -4.84 3.16 12.47
N GLY A 214 -3.89 2.82 13.35
CA GLY A 214 -3.94 1.57 14.10
C GLY A 214 -3.66 0.33 13.25
N MET A 215 -3.92 -0.84 13.82
CA MET A 215 -3.79 -2.15 13.19
C MET A 215 -4.95 -3.05 13.58
N ALA A 216 -5.40 -3.90 12.67
CA ALA A 216 -6.44 -4.89 12.95
C ALA A 216 -7.68 -4.29 13.67
N GLU A 217 -8.10 -3.09 13.26
CA GLU A 217 -9.22 -2.32 13.85
C GLU A 217 -8.97 -1.79 15.27
N GLN A 218 -7.77 -1.96 15.79
CA GLN A 218 -7.39 -1.47 17.11
C GLN A 218 -6.55 -0.21 17.00
N PRO A 219 -6.79 0.81 17.84
CA PRO A 219 -5.96 2.00 17.89
C PRO A 219 -4.54 1.65 18.38
N TYR A 220 -3.56 2.40 17.94
CA TYR A 220 -2.14 2.16 18.26
C TYR A 220 -1.88 1.92 19.76
N LYS A 221 -2.52 2.69 20.66
CA LYS A 221 -2.34 2.52 22.12
C LYS A 221 -2.68 1.10 22.60
N SER A 222 -3.75 0.50 22.07
CA SER A 222 -4.16 -0.86 22.42
C SER A 222 -3.14 -1.88 21.90
N VAL A 223 -2.69 -1.68 20.66
CA VAL A 223 -1.71 -2.56 20.01
C VAL A 223 -0.35 -2.46 20.69
N LYS A 224 0.06 -1.26 21.10
CA LYS A 224 1.29 -1.03 21.89
C LYS A 224 1.25 -1.82 23.20
N SER A 225 0.12 -1.86 23.90
CA SER A 225 -0.04 -2.64 25.13
C SER A 225 0.11 -4.15 24.89
N ILE A 226 -0.40 -4.68 23.77
CA ILE A 226 -0.23 -6.09 23.39
C ILE A 226 1.25 -6.37 23.14
N ALA A 227 1.92 -5.52 22.37
CA ALA A 227 3.35 -5.67 22.06
C ALA A 227 4.21 -5.58 23.35
N ARG A 228 3.88 -4.66 24.25
CA ARG A 228 4.53 -4.56 25.57
C ARG A 228 4.49 -5.88 26.33
N ALA A 229 3.30 -6.45 26.51
CA ALA A 229 3.13 -7.70 27.23
C ALA A 229 3.90 -8.86 26.56
N TYR A 230 3.99 -8.88 25.23
CA TYR A 230 4.79 -9.85 24.49
C TYR A 230 6.29 -9.65 24.72
N VAL A 231 6.79 -8.41 24.60
CA VAL A 231 8.23 -8.06 24.77
C VAL A 231 8.70 -8.32 26.19
N GLU A 232 7.87 -8.11 27.20
CA GLU A 232 8.16 -8.39 28.62
C GLU A 232 8.27 -9.91 28.86
N LYS A 233 7.45 -10.71 28.19
CA LYS A 233 7.41 -12.17 28.38
C LYS A 233 8.47 -12.90 27.57
N GLU A 234 8.66 -12.51 26.33
CA GLU A 234 9.51 -13.21 25.38
C GLU A 234 10.88 -12.54 25.26
N LYS A 235 11.94 -13.36 25.11
CA LYS A 235 13.30 -12.86 24.86
C LYS A 235 13.50 -12.52 23.39
N VAL A 236 12.81 -11.47 22.92
CA VAL A 236 12.93 -11.02 21.53
C VAL A 236 14.32 -10.45 21.29
N ASP A 237 14.98 -10.95 20.25
CA ASP A 237 16.22 -10.37 19.76
C ASP A 237 15.92 -9.22 18.80
N PHE A 238 16.12 -7.98 19.22
CA PHE A 238 15.89 -6.78 18.41
C PHE A 238 17.13 -6.35 17.61
N SER A 239 18.16 -7.17 17.49
CA SER A 239 19.41 -6.80 16.78
C SER A 239 19.20 -6.65 15.27
N ASN A 240 18.22 -7.35 14.69
CA ASN A 240 17.92 -7.30 13.26
C ASN A 240 16.41 -7.21 13.00
N LYS A 241 16.03 -6.85 11.77
CA LYS A 241 14.62 -6.69 11.37
C LYS A 241 13.87 -8.02 11.25
N GLU A 242 14.57 -9.10 10.96
CA GLU A 242 13.97 -10.44 10.78
C GLU A 242 13.35 -10.92 12.08
N SER A 243 13.94 -10.59 13.23
CA SER A 243 13.40 -10.92 14.55
C SER A 243 12.10 -10.18 14.89
N LEU A 244 11.75 -9.14 14.14
CA LEU A 244 10.49 -8.43 14.26
C LEU A 244 9.36 -9.05 13.43
N ALA A 245 9.64 -10.05 12.57
CA ALA A 245 8.64 -10.74 11.74
C ALA A 245 7.79 -11.71 12.59
N VAL A 246 7.25 -11.20 13.68
CA VAL A 246 6.44 -11.94 14.66
C VAL A 246 5.01 -11.45 14.61
N SER A 247 4.06 -12.39 14.47
CA SER A 247 2.64 -12.10 14.62
C SER A 247 2.25 -12.17 16.10
N LEU A 248 1.66 -11.10 16.59
CA LEU A 248 1.10 -11.00 17.95
C LEU A 248 -0.35 -11.49 18.02
N GLY A 249 -0.85 -12.10 16.95
CA GLY A 249 -2.25 -12.51 16.78
C GLY A 249 -3.10 -11.40 16.13
N ASN A 250 -4.28 -11.80 15.62
CA ASN A 250 -5.24 -10.87 15.00
C ASN A 250 -4.64 -9.91 13.96
N ASP A 251 -3.66 -10.39 13.16
CA ASP A 251 -2.98 -9.59 12.12
C ASP A 251 -2.13 -8.42 12.64
N ILE A 252 -1.81 -8.40 13.92
CA ILE A 252 -0.88 -7.44 14.51
C ILE A 252 0.54 -7.98 14.32
N GLN A 253 1.36 -7.23 13.60
CA GLN A 253 2.78 -7.57 13.39
C GLN A 253 3.65 -6.75 14.36
N LEU A 254 4.55 -7.41 15.07
CA LEU A 254 5.50 -6.72 15.98
C LEU A 254 6.32 -5.66 15.23
N PHE A 255 6.71 -5.95 13.99
CA PHE A 255 7.40 -5.03 13.09
C PHE A 255 6.68 -3.67 12.97
N ASN A 256 5.38 -3.68 12.72
CA ASN A 256 4.58 -2.45 12.56
C ASN A 256 4.46 -1.70 13.90
N VAL A 257 4.33 -2.45 15.01
CA VAL A 257 4.19 -1.82 16.34
C VAL A 257 5.49 -1.16 16.78
N VAL A 258 6.64 -1.80 16.55
CA VAL A 258 7.96 -1.21 16.83
C VAL A 258 8.18 0.03 15.97
N GLY A 259 7.83 -0.03 14.67
CA GLY A 259 7.86 1.14 13.80
C GLY A 259 7.01 2.29 14.34
N ALA A 260 5.78 2.02 14.78
CA ALA A 260 4.90 3.02 15.37
C ALA A 260 5.45 3.60 16.69
N ALA A 261 6.11 2.78 17.51
CA ALA A 261 6.75 3.23 18.75
C ALA A 261 7.96 4.13 18.46
N ILE A 262 8.70 3.90 17.38
CA ILE A 262 9.77 4.78 16.91
C ILE A 262 9.20 6.11 16.41
N ILE A 263 8.09 6.10 15.68
CA ILE A 263 7.41 7.35 15.27
C ILE A 263 6.95 8.14 16.50
N GLU A 264 6.35 7.48 17.49
CA GLU A 264 5.96 8.12 18.75
C GLU A 264 7.17 8.74 19.47
N TYR A 265 8.27 8.01 19.56
CA TYR A 265 9.52 8.51 20.16
C TYR A 265 10.06 9.73 19.40
N ALA A 266 10.13 9.68 18.08
CA ALA A 266 10.59 10.79 17.26
C ALA A 266 9.73 12.04 17.46
N LEU A 267 8.40 11.89 17.53
CA LEU A 267 7.48 12.98 17.84
C LEU A 267 7.76 13.61 19.22
N GLN A 268 8.13 12.80 20.21
CA GLN A 268 8.46 13.29 21.54
C GLN A 268 9.82 14.01 21.61
N GLN A 269 10.79 13.60 20.78
CA GLN A 269 12.14 14.17 20.79
C GLN A 269 12.25 15.47 19.98
N GLY A 270 11.68 15.52 18.80
CA GLY A 270 11.84 16.66 17.88
C GLY A 270 10.60 16.97 17.04
N GLY A 271 9.44 16.41 17.41
CA GLY A 271 8.19 16.67 16.71
C GLY A 271 8.16 16.10 15.29
N GLU A 272 7.36 16.74 14.45
CA GLU A 272 7.12 16.32 13.07
C GLU A 272 8.38 16.35 12.20
N SER A 273 9.26 17.32 12.43
CA SER A 273 10.53 17.44 11.70
C SER A 273 11.45 16.24 11.95
N GLU A 274 11.45 15.70 13.16
CA GLU A 274 12.23 14.52 13.50
C GLU A 274 11.68 13.28 12.80
N VAL A 275 10.35 13.12 12.73
CA VAL A 275 9.72 12.05 11.97
C VAL A 275 10.12 12.13 10.48
N ILE A 276 10.02 13.31 9.87
CA ILE A 276 10.40 13.51 8.46
C ILE A 276 11.89 13.21 8.25
N ARG A 277 12.75 13.59 9.20
CA ARG A 277 14.18 13.26 9.16
C ARG A 277 14.42 11.75 9.10
N LEU A 278 13.66 10.94 9.86
CA LEU A 278 13.78 9.48 9.79
C LEU A 278 13.43 8.92 8.42
N PHE A 279 12.50 9.54 7.68
CA PHE A 279 12.14 9.11 6.32
C PHE A 279 13.23 9.36 5.27
N SER A 280 14.35 10.02 5.62
CA SER A 280 15.55 10.07 4.78
C SER A 280 16.40 8.80 4.88
N ALA A 281 16.15 7.90 5.81
CA ALA A 281 16.83 6.61 5.91
C ALA A 281 16.48 5.72 4.70
N ALA A 282 17.48 5.05 4.15
CA ALA A 282 17.29 4.10 3.03
C ALA A 282 17.10 2.65 3.52
N ASN A 283 17.36 2.34 4.80
CA ASN A 283 17.24 1.01 5.36
C ASN A 283 17.00 1.03 6.87
N TYR A 284 16.75 -0.14 7.43
CA TYR A 284 16.46 -0.33 8.85
C TYR A 284 17.58 0.20 9.77
N ASP A 285 18.85 -0.07 9.43
CA ASP A 285 19.99 0.31 10.28
C ASP A 285 20.17 1.83 10.33
N GLN A 286 20.03 2.51 9.21
CA GLN A 286 20.10 3.97 9.13
C GLN A 286 19.01 4.67 9.97
N VAL A 287 17.87 4.05 10.21
CA VAL A 287 16.87 4.61 11.13
C VAL A 287 17.45 4.76 12.53
N PHE A 288 18.18 3.74 13.02
CA PHE A 288 18.81 3.79 14.34
C PHE A 288 20.04 4.70 14.38
N GLU A 289 20.83 4.75 13.31
CA GLU A 289 21.92 5.73 13.17
C GLU A 289 21.41 7.16 13.28
N LEU A 290 20.32 7.49 12.60
CA LEU A 290 19.67 8.78 12.70
C LEU A 290 19.17 9.09 14.13
N LEU A 291 18.73 8.08 14.88
CA LEU A 291 18.32 8.21 16.27
C LEU A 291 19.51 8.27 17.25
N GLY A 292 20.76 8.14 16.76
CA GLY A 292 21.95 8.08 17.61
C GLY A 292 22.06 6.79 18.45
N VAL A 293 21.46 5.70 17.96
CA VAL A 293 21.40 4.41 18.65
C VAL A 293 22.36 3.41 18.00
N ASP A 294 23.43 3.06 18.70
CA ASP A 294 24.37 2.03 18.25
C ASP A 294 23.73 0.65 18.20
N ASN A 295 24.26 -0.23 17.34
CA ASN A 295 23.77 -1.60 17.20
C ASN A 295 23.74 -2.37 18.54
N SER A 296 24.74 -2.16 19.41
CA SER A 296 24.82 -2.78 20.73
C SER A 296 23.73 -2.30 21.70
N GLN A 297 23.19 -1.12 21.48
CA GLN A 297 22.16 -0.48 22.30
C GLN A 297 20.75 -0.67 21.75
N ARG A 298 20.63 -1.08 20.47
CA ARG A 298 19.36 -1.17 19.74
C ARG A 298 18.29 -1.98 20.48
N ALA A 299 18.66 -3.16 20.96
CA ALA A 299 17.74 -4.04 21.68
C ALA A 299 17.18 -3.38 22.95
N ASN A 300 18.03 -2.71 23.71
CA ASN A 300 17.61 -2.00 24.94
C ASN A 300 16.78 -0.76 24.61
N PHE A 301 17.16 -0.04 23.56
CA PHE A 301 16.39 1.12 23.08
C PHE A 301 14.96 0.68 22.70
N ILE A 302 14.80 -0.35 21.84
CA ILE A 302 13.48 -0.83 21.43
C ILE A 302 12.66 -1.29 22.63
N ARG A 303 13.26 -2.04 23.59
CA ARG A 303 12.54 -2.42 24.82
C ARG A 303 12.08 -1.18 25.61
N GLY A 304 12.92 -0.14 25.66
CA GLY A 304 12.60 1.13 26.31
C GLY A 304 11.39 1.84 25.73
N LEU A 305 11.10 1.68 24.42
CA LEU A 305 9.93 2.28 23.77
C LEU A 305 8.59 1.75 24.30
N PHE A 306 8.60 0.60 24.97
CA PHE A 306 7.41 -0.05 25.53
C PHE A 306 7.25 0.18 27.04
N ASN A 307 8.21 0.80 27.69
CA ASN A 307 8.13 1.19 29.12
C ASN A 307 7.47 2.55 29.28
#